data_d34d35a1caf8b6772d085ee65a83a3cd
#
_entry.id   d34d35a1caf8b6772d085ee65a83a3cd
#
_cell.length_a   1.000
_cell.length_b   1.000
_cell.length_c   1.000
_cell.angle_alpha   90.00
_cell.angle_beta   90.00
_cell.angle_gamma   90.00
#
_symmetry.space_group_name_H-M   'P 1'
#
loop_
_entity.id
_entity.type
_entity.pdbx_description
1 polymer ?
#
loop_
_entity_poly.entity_id
_entity_poly.type
_entity_poly.pdbx_seq_one_letter_code
_entity_poly.pdbx_strand_id
1 'polypeptide(L)'
;VMSGAEIRRIGSLCDHHAPFADFAGETVFKPGIWSTVCRIQTPCVSLFGAVQTRMSAVYKEDIIKIRRLLNPISMFLSGLFLGTAARLLDIYTQNLGEIFSQMSIWILIGTLIAIYSPTKRSAMYNIFPFCIGMLLTYYAIAMFTHGVYGWSFIIGWTVFAFLSPVMAYFAWMAKGRGLFPKIIGVGIVLVSILSSVLFFDRLRIYDFAIDGLLIYFIFFKRINRNRTYK
;
A
#
# COMPACT_ATOMS: atom_id res chain seq x y z
N VAL A 1 -16.71 -11.76 6.78
CA VAL A 1 -16.35 -10.68 7.72
C VAL A 1 -17.60 -9.85 7.94
N MET A 2 -18.29 -10.06 9.06
CA MET A 2 -19.51 -9.34 9.40
C MET A 2 -19.20 -7.83 9.56
N SER A 3 -20.08 -7.00 9.02
CA SER A 3 -19.98 -5.54 9.11
C SER A 3 -20.23 -5.07 10.56
N GLY A 4 -19.53 -4.01 11.01
CA GLY A 4 -19.73 -3.44 12.34
C GLY A 4 -21.15 -2.92 12.61
N ALA A 5 -22.00 -2.84 11.58
CA ALA A 5 -23.43 -2.54 11.68
C ALA A 5 -24.24 -3.79 12.10
N GLU A 6 -23.83 -4.99 11.66
CA GLU A 6 -24.47 -6.25 12.06
C GLU A 6 -24.19 -6.61 13.52
N ILE A 7 -22.96 -6.33 13.99
CA ILE A 7 -22.56 -6.54 15.40
C ILE A 7 -23.35 -5.62 16.33
N ARG A 8 -23.61 -4.37 15.92
CA ARG A 8 -24.45 -3.44 16.69
C ARG A 8 -25.91 -3.86 16.72
N ARG A 9 -26.43 -4.49 15.65
CA ARG A 9 -27.79 -5.00 15.57
C ARG A 9 -28.02 -6.19 16.52
N ILE A 10 -27.01 -7.04 16.70
CA ILE A 10 -27.06 -8.16 17.66
C ILE A 10 -26.98 -7.64 19.11
N GLY A 11 -26.17 -6.61 19.40
CA GLY A 11 -26.12 -5.97 20.71
C GLY A 11 -27.43 -5.30 21.11
N SER A 12 -28.10 -4.62 20.18
CA SER A 12 -29.42 -3.97 20.46
C SER A 12 -30.58 -4.96 20.65
N LEU A 13 -30.46 -6.18 20.12
CA LEU A 13 -31.41 -7.24 20.33
C LEU A 13 -31.35 -7.82 21.76
N CYS A 14 -30.19 -7.77 22.40
CA CYS A 14 -30.01 -8.18 23.80
C CYS A 14 -30.55 -7.15 24.80
N ASP A 15 -30.51 -5.85 24.47
CA ASP A 15 -30.97 -4.78 25.36
C ASP A 15 -32.51 -4.57 25.33
N HIS A 16 -33.20 -5.07 24.30
CA HIS A 16 -34.64 -4.87 24.14
C HIS A 16 -35.53 -6.06 24.58
N HIS A 17 -34.96 -7.12 25.13
CA HIS A 17 -35.75 -8.29 25.59
C HIS A 17 -36.07 -8.32 27.10
N ALA A 18 -36.36 -7.17 27.69
CA ALA A 18 -37.04 -7.14 28.96
C ALA A 18 -38.23 -6.18 28.88
N PRO A 19 -39.30 -6.48 28.16
CA PRO A 19 -40.55 -6.97 28.71
C PRO A 19 -41.41 -7.73 27.66
N PHE A 20 -41.32 -9.02 27.61
CA PHE A 20 -42.29 -9.87 26.91
C PHE A 20 -42.74 -11.01 27.84
N ALA A 21 -43.25 -10.62 29.00
CA ALA A 21 -43.75 -11.57 30.01
C ALA A 21 -45.27 -11.75 29.99
N ASP A 22 -46.00 -11.24 28.99
CA ASP A 22 -47.48 -11.27 29.04
C ASP A 22 -48.19 -11.81 27.80
N PHE A 23 -47.54 -12.60 26.96
CA PHE A 23 -48.32 -13.30 25.92
C PHE A 23 -47.68 -14.65 25.58
N ALA A 24 -48.10 -15.72 26.22
CA ALA A 24 -48.36 -17.05 25.67
C ALA A 24 -48.38 -18.08 26.80
N GLY A 25 -49.54 -18.72 26.93
CA GLY A 25 -49.72 -19.89 27.77
C GLY A 25 -48.81 -21.04 27.36
N GLU A 26 -48.37 -21.76 28.39
CA GLU A 26 -47.93 -23.16 28.38
C GLU A 26 -47.00 -23.63 27.23
N THR A 27 -45.73 -23.36 27.34
CA THR A 27 -44.71 -24.36 27.04
C THR A 27 -43.58 -24.20 28.04
N VAL A 28 -43.24 -25.29 28.73
CA VAL A 28 -42.18 -25.41 29.72
C VAL A 28 -40.81 -25.18 29.08
N PHE A 29 -40.35 -23.93 28.99
CA PHE A 29 -38.99 -23.62 28.63
C PHE A 29 -38.22 -23.21 29.90
N LYS A 30 -37.26 -24.04 30.33
CA LYS A 30 -36.44 -23.76 31.51
C LYS A 30 -35.66 -22.46 31.32
N PRO A 31 -35.85 -21.40 32.12
CA PRO A 31 -35.20 -20.09 31.94
C PRO A 31 -33.70 -20.06 32.20
N GLY A 32 -33.11 -21.21 32.58
CA GLY A 32 -31.67 -21.28 32.91
C GLY A 32 -30.70 -21.35 31.73
N ILE A 33 -31.16 -21.77 30.56
CA ILE A 33 -30.23 -22.00 29.43
C ILE A 33 -29.87 -20.70 28.72
N TRP A 34 -30.81 -19.76 28.60
CA TRP A 34 -30.57 -18.48 27.94
C TRP A 34 -29.66 -17.54 28.75
N SER A 35 -29.81 -17.54 30.07
CA SER A 35 -28.93 -16.77 30.98
C SER A 35 -27.48 -17.28 30.94
N THR A 36 -27.28 -18.57 30.74
CA THR A 36 -25.96 -19.18 30.65
C THR A 36 -25.29 -18.88 29.28
N VAL A 37 -26.04 -18.94 28.20
CA VAL A 37 -25.56 -18.62 26.84
C VAL A 37 -25.21 -17.14 26.72
N CYS A 38 -26.04 -16.22 27.22
CA CYS A 38 -25.72 -14.80 27.28
C CYS A 38 -24.49 -14.51 28.15
N ARG A 39 -24.31 -15.22 29.28
CA ARG A 39 -23.18 -15.02 30.18
C ARG A 39 -21.85 -15.47 29.60
N ILE A 40 -21.82 -16.42 28.67
CA ILE A 40 -20.66 -16.90 27.97
C ILE A 40 -20.34 -16.00 26.75
N GLN A 41 -21.35 -15.41 26.14
CA GLN A 41 -21.21 -14.61 24.91
C GLN A 41 -20.68 -13.19 25.19
N THR A 42 -20.99 -12.60 26.35
CA THR A 42 -20.52 -11.26 26.73
C THR A 42 -18.99 -11.12 26.82
N PRO A 43 -18.21 -12.04 27.44
CA PRO A 43 -16.78 -11.93 27.46
C PRO A 43 -16.11 -12.15 26.09
N CYS A 44 -16.67 -13.02 25.22
CA CYS A 44 -16.15 -13.22 23.87
C CYS A 44 -16.32 -11.99 22.98
N VAL A 45 -17.48 -11.34 23.04
CA VAL A 45 -17.77 -10.12 22.24
C VAL A 45 -16.88 -8.96 22.72
N SER A 46 -16.69 -8.80 24.04
CA SER A 46 -15.83 -7.77 24.60
C SER A 46 -14.35 -8.02 24.27
N LEU A 47 -13.88 -9.27 24.32
CA LEU A 47 -12.52 -9.65 23.97
C LEU A 47 -12.25 -9.41 22.47
N PHE A 48 -13.21 -9.80 21.61
CA PHE A 48 -13.09 -9.58 20.16
C PHE A 48 -13.10 -8.09 19.82
N GLY A 49 -13.94 -7.30 20.49
CA GLY A 49 -13.96 -5.83 20.38
C GLY A 49 -12.64 -5.20 20.83
N ALA A 50 -12.06 -5.65 21.94
CA ALA A 50 -10.79 -5.17 22.45
C ALA A 50 -9.62 -5.52 21.52
N VAL A 51 -9.58 -6.73 20.94
CA VAL A 51 -8.58 -7.15 19.96
C VAL A 51 -8.71 -6.32 18.68
N GLN A 52 -9.94 -6.14 18.19
CA GLN A 52 -10.22 -5.32 17.01
C GLN A 52 -9.78 -3.85 17.21
N THR A 53 -10.05 -3.30 18.39
CA THR A 53 -9.65 -1.92 18.75
C THR A 53 -8.13 -1.80 18.86
N ARG A 54 -7.44 -2.76 19.47
CA ARG A 54 -5.97 -2.78 19.53
C ARG A 54 -5.34 -2.92 18.15
N MET A 55 -5.83 -3.84 17.32
CA MET A 55 -5.33 -3.98 15.95
C MET A 55 -5.54 -2.71 15.13
N SER A 56 -6.68 -2.05 15.28
CA SER A 56 -6.94 -0.78 14.58
C SER A 56 -6.06 0.37 15.10
N ALA A 57 -5.72 0.38 16.39
CA ALA A 57 -4.82 1.38 16.98
C ALA A 57 -3.38 1.19 16.48
N VAL A 58 -2.84 -0.03 16.52
CA VAL A 58 -1.50 -0.36 16.00
C VAL A 58 -1.40 -0.02 14.51
N TYR A 59 -2.40 -0.41 13.71
CA TYR A 59 -2.44 -0.07 12.29
C TYR A 59 -2.48 1.45 12.04
N LYS A 60 -3.17 2.20 12.90
CA LYS A 60 -3.24 3.66 12.82
C LYS A 60 -1.91 4.33 13.17
N GLU A 61 -1.20 3.83 14.17
CA GLU A 61 0.14 4.32 14.53
C GLU A 61 1.15 4.08 13.41
N ASP A 62 1.14 2.91 12.80
CA ASP A 62 2.04 2.60 11.67
C ASP A 62 1.78 3.51 10.47
N ILE A 63 0.52 3.80 10.15
CA ILE A 63 0.19 4.76 9.08
C ILE A 63 0.65 6.17 9.43
N ILE A 64 0.54 6.60 10.69
CA ILE A 64 1.00 7.92 11.12
C ILE A 64 2.53 8.01 11.00
N LYS A 65 3.26 6.96 11.40
CA LYS A 65 4.72 6.88 11.23
C LYS A 65 5.12 6.95 9.76
N ILE A 66 4.49 6.14 8.90
CA ILE A 66 4.75 6.15 7.45
C ILE A 66 4.47 7.53 6.85
N ARG A 67 3.37 8.19 7.24
CA ARG A 67 3.05 9.54 6.74
C ARG A 67 4.05 10.61 7.19
N ARG A 68 4.63 10.46 8.38
CA ARG A 68 5.67 11.37 8.88
C ARG A 68 6.99 11.18 8.12
N LEU A 69 7.28 9.96 7.69
CA LEU A 69 8.42 9.64 6.83
C LEU A 69 8.24 10.13 5.38
N LEU A 70 6.99 10.24 4.89
CA LEU A 70 6.65 10.75 3.56
C LEU A 70 6.75 12.29 3.49
N ASN A 71 7.94 12.81 3.71
CA ASN A 71 8.32 14.21 3.56
C ASN A 71 9.33 14.32 2.38
N PRO A 72 9.32 15.37 1.55
CA PRO A 72 10.23 15.52 0.42
C PRO A 72 11.71 15.32 0.76
N ILE A 73 12.15 15.83 1.91
CA ILE A 73 13.54 15.69 2.39
C ILE A 73 13.86 14.23 2.69
N SER A 74 12.98 13.55 3.43
CA SER A 74 13.15 12.13 3.75
C SER A 74 13.11 11.25 2.49
N MET A 75 12.26 11.62 1.52
CA MET A 75 12.20 10.91 0.24
C MET A 75 13.45 11.14 -0.61
N PHE A 76 14.03 12.34 -0.59
CA PHE A 76 15.31 12.60 -1.23
C PHE A 76 16.43 11.75 -0.61
N LEU A 77 16.54 11.73 0.72
CA LEU A 77 17.55 10.90 1.42
C LEU A 77 17.34 9.40 1.16
N SER A 78 16.11 8.92 1.12
CA SER A 78 15.83 7.53 0.78
C SER A 78 16.17 7.22 -0.69
N GLY A 79 15.97 8.17 -1.60
CA GLY A 79 16.43 8.09 -2.99
C GLY A 79 17.94 7.98 -3.10
N LEU A 80 18.68 8.84 -2.38
CA LEU A 80 20.16 8.77 -2.32
C LEU A 80 20.63 7.39 -1.83
N PHE A 81 20.04 6.90 -0.74
CA PHE A 81 20.38 5.58 -0.19
C PHE A 81 20.09 4.45 -1.18
N LEU A 82 18.90 4.47 -1.77
CA LEU A 82 18.48 3.40 -2.67
C LEU A 82 19.24 3.41 -4.00
N GLY A 83 19.58 4.59 -4.52
CA GLY A 83 20.43 4.74 -5.71
C GLY A 83 21.84 4.21 -5.48
N THR A 84 22.42 4.52 -4.31
CA THR A 84 23.71 3.96 -3.88
C THR A 84 23.63 2.44 -3.78
N ALA A 85 22.62 1.91 -3.07
CA ALA A 85 22.45 0.48 -2.90
C ALA A 85 22.24 -0.25 -4.23
N ALA A 86 21.40 0.31 -5.13
CA ALA A 86 21.16 -0.27 -6.45
C ALA A 86 22.47 -0.39 -7.25
N ARG A 87 23.31 0.65 -7.25
CA ARG A 87 24.59 0.62 -7.97
C ARG A 87 25.60 -0.33 -7.34
N LEU A 88 25.69 -0.40 -6.02
CA LEU A 88 26.57 -1.35 -5.35
C LEU A 88 26.13 -2.80 -5.61
N LEU A 89 24.83 -3.07 -5.57
CA LEU A 89 24.29 -4.39 -5.90
C LEU A 89 24.58 -4.78 -7.36
N ASP A 90 24.54 -3.83 -8.28
CA ASP A 90 24.88 -4.04 -9.69
C ASP A 90 26.36 -4.44 -9.85
N ILE A 91 27.25 -3.87 -9.02
CA ILE A 91 28.69 -4.18 -9.07
C ILE A 91 29.02 -5.52 -8.40
N TYR A 92 28.43 -5.80 -7.23
CA TYR A 92 28.82 -6.94 -6.40
C TYR A 92 27.96 -8.19 -6.62
N THR A 93 26.73 -8.05 -7.14
CA THR A 93 25.78 -9.17 -7.28
C THR A 93 25.02 -9.07 -8.59
N GLN A 94 25.38 -9.91 -9.57
CA GLN A 94 24.72 -9.91 -10.89
C GLN A 94 23.20 -10.09 -10.79
N ASN A 95 22.74 -11.05 -9.98
CA ASN A 95 21.30 -11.35 -9.86
C ASN A 95 20.49 -10.22 -9.23
N LEU A 96 21.00 -9.57 -8.17
CA LEU A 96 20.30 -8.46 -7.52
C LEU A 96 20.44 -7.17 -8.33
N GLY A 97 21.58 -6.96 -8.98
CA GLY A 97 21.78 -5.84 -9.90
C GLY A 97 20.76 -5.86 -11.04
N GLU A 98 20.53 -7.02 -11.64
CA GLU A 98 19.50 -7.17 -12.67
C GLU A 98 18.09 -6.79 -12.19
N ILE A 99 17.71 -7.15 -10.95
CA ILE A 99 16.40 -6.79 -10.38
C ILE A 99 16.26 -5.26 -10.24
N PHE A 100 17.28 -4.60 -9.69
CA PHE A 100 17.27 -3.15 -9.50
C PHE A 100 17.47 -2.35 -10.80
N SER A 101 17.94 -2.96 -11.84
CA SER A 101 18.01 -2.37 -13.19
C SER A 101 16.67 -2.38 -13.91
N GLN A 102 15.67 -3.14 -13.40
CA GLN A 102 14.37 -3.22 -14.03
C GLN A 102 13.46 -2.05 -13.71
N MET A 103 12.72 -1.59 -14.70
CA MET A 103 11.74 -0.51 -14.57
C MET A 103 10.58 -0.92 -13.64
N SER A 104 10.18 -2.19 -13.63
CA SER A 104 9.04 -2.70 -12.85
C SER A 104 9.19 -2.48 -11.34
N ILE A 105 10.39 -2.67 -10.79
CA ILE A 105 10.64 -2.42 -9.35
C ILE A 105 10.51 -0.93 -9.01
N TRP A 106 10.93 -0.04 -9.90
CA TRP A 106 10.81 1.41 -9.70
C TRP A 106 9.37 1.89 -9.84
N ILE A 107 8.60 1.28 -10.74
CA ILE A 107 7.14 1.50 -10.83
C ILE A 107 6.46 1.05 -9.55
N LEU A 108 6.82 -0.11 -8.99
CA LEU A 108 6.30 -0.59 -7.71
C LEU A 108 6.61 0.39 -6.57
N ILE A 109 7.88 0.77 -6.39
CA ILE A 109 8.32 1.69 -5.33
C ILE A 109 7.63 3.05 -5.48
N GLY A 110 7.63 3.62 -6.68
CA GLY A 110 6.98 4.89 -6.98
C GLY A 110 5.47 4.84 -6.71
N THR A 111 4.81 3.76 -7.10
CA THR A 111 3.40 3.53 -6.82
C THR A 111 3.12 3.44 -5.32
N LEU A 112 3.96 2.75 -4.55
CA LEU A 112 3.82 2.68 -3.09
C LEU A 112 3.97 4.06 -2.45
N ILE A 113 5.00 4.83 -2.79
CA ILE A 113 5.18 6.20 -2.29
C ILE A 113 3.94 7.05 -2.61
N ALA A 114 3.42 6.96 -3.84
CA ALA A 114 2.24 7.71 -4.26
C ALA A 114 0.97 7.31 -3.50
N ILE A 115 0.70 6.00 -3.38
CA ILE A 115 -0.49 5.46 -2.72
C ILE A 115 -0.52 5.82 -1.22
N TYR A 116 0.62 5.78 -0.54
CA TYR A 116 0.72 6.10 0.89
C TYR A 116 0.80 7.59 1.18
N SER A 117 1.05 8.42 0.18
CA SER A 117 1.05 9.88 0.35
C SER A 117 -0.33 10.42 0.75
N PRO A 118 -0.41 11.41 1.67
CA PRO A 118 -1.68 11.91 2.21
C PRO A 118 -2.55 12.59 1.14
N THR A 119 -1.94 13.32 0.21
CA THR A 119 -2.64 14.03 -0.86
C THR A 119 -1.97 13.79 -2.21
N LYS A 120 -2.69 14.03 -3.31
CA LYS A 120 -2.12 13.96 -4.66
C LYS A 120 -0.95 14.91 -4.86
N ARG A 121 -1.00 16.11 -4.31
CA ARG A 121 0.12 17.08 -4.36
C ARG A 121 1.34 16.53 -3.58
N SER A 122 1.11 15.98 -2.37
CA SER A 122 2.17 15.36 -1.59
C SER A 122 2.79 14.17 -2.31
N ALA A 123 2.02 13.36 -3.04
CA ALA A 123 2.55 12.28 -3.86
C ALA A 123 3.54 12.79 -4.92
N MET A 124 3.16 13.84 -5.64
CA MET A 124 4.02 14.47 -6.65
C MET A 124 5.30 15.05 -6.04
N TYR A 125 5.18 15.77 -4.92
CA TYR A 125 6.33 16.39 -4.23
C TYR A 125 7.25 15.38 -3.54
N ASN A 126 6.77 14.20 -3.20
CA ASN A 126 7.57 13.15 -2.57
C ASN A 126 8.34 12.32 -3.59
N ILE A 127 7.71 11.99 -4.73
CA ILE A 127 8.33 11.12 -5.73
C ILE A 127 9.44 11.82 -6.51
N PHE A 128 9.27 13.10 -6.80
CA PHE A 128 10.24 13.84 -7.58
C PHE A 128 11.63 13.90 -6.92
N PRO A 129 11.79 14.36 -5.67
CA PRO A 129 13.08 14.36 -5.00
C PRO A 129 13.62 12.96 -4.78
N PHE A 130 12.76 11.95 -4.58
CA PHE A 130 13.16 10.56 -4.52
C PHE A 130 13.86 10.11 -5.80
N CYS A 131 13.25 10.35 -6.97
CA CYS A 131 13.84 10.00 -8.27
C CYS A 131 15.13 10.76 -8.56
N ILE A 132 15.17 12.05 -8.25
CA ILE A 132 16.38 12.87 -8.42
C ILE A 132 17.50 12.38 -7.52
N GLY A 133 17.23 12.12 -6.23
CA GLY A 133 18.22 11.58 -5.30
C GLY A 133 18.79 10.25 -5.77
N MET A 134 17.93 9.34 -6.24
CA MET A 134 18.32 8.06 -6.79
C MET A 134 19.26 8.20 -8.00
N LEU A 135 18.89 9.04 -8.99
CA LEU A 135 19.71 9.26 -10.18
C LEU A 135 21.05 9.89 -9.84
N LEU A 136 21.05 10.88 -8.95
CA LEU A 136 22.26 11.59 -8.56
C LEU A 136 23.30 10.62 -8.00
N THR A 137 22.94 9.78 -7.05
CA THR A 137 23.88 8.83 -6.43
C THR A 137 24.22 7.67 -7.35
N TYR A 138 23.26 7.13 -8.10
CA TYR A 138 23.54 6.07 -9.06
C TYR A 138 24.62 6.49 -10.06
N TYR A 139 24.47 7.68 -10.69
CA TYR A 139 25.44 8.17 -11.66
C TYR A 139 26.74 8.67 -11.02
N ALA A 140 26.68 9.30 -9.84
CA ALA A 140 27.88 9.68 -9.12
C ALA A 140 28.77 8.46 -8.85
N ILE A 141 28.20 7.38 -8.33
CA ILE A 141 28.97 6.15 -8.07
C ILE A 141 29.42 5.48 -9.39
N ALA A 142 28.59 5.50 -10.43
CA ALA A 142 28.97 4.99 -11.73
C ALA A 142 30.20 5.72 -12.32
N MET A 143 30.29 7.03 -12.13
CA MET A 143 31.46 7.82 -12.52
C MET A 143 32.73 7.46 -11.72
N PHE A 144 32.57 7.28 -10.40
CA PHE A 144 33.74 6.90 -9.53
C PHE A 144 34.22 5.47 -9.77
N THR A 145 33.31 4.57 -10.21
CA THR A 145 33.63 3.14 -10.44
C THR A 145 34.00 2.85 -11.89
N HIS A 146 34.25 3.88 -12.73
CA HIS A 146 34.54 3.75 -14.17
C HIS A 146 33.52 2.82 -14.91
N GLY A 147 32.25 2.82 -14.47
CA GLY A 147 31.21 2.00 -15.06
C GLY A 147 30.87 2.49 -16.48
N VAL A 148 30.59 1.54 -17.37
CA VAL A 148 30.13 1.86 -18.71
C VAL A 148 28.65 2.26 -18.61
N TYR A 149 28.32 3.47 -19.02
CA TYR A 149 26.94 3.95 -19.10
C TYR A 149 26.71 4.65 -20.45
N GLY A 150 25.62 4.25 -21.14
CA GLY A 150 25.24 4.87 -22.40
C GLY A 150 24.49 6.19 -22.16
N TRP A 151 24.75 7.21 -22.97
CA TRP A 151 24.03 8.48 -22.92
C TRP A 151 22.51 8.32 -23.08
N SER A 152 22.07 7.40 -23.93
CA SER A 152 20.65 7.09 -24.11
C SER A 152 19.98 6.62 -22.81
N PHE A 153 20.71 5.88 -21.98
CA PHE A 153 20.24 5.38 -20.69
C PHE A 153 20.08 6.53 -19.67
N ILE A 154 21.07 7.44 -19.61
CA ILE A 154 21.02 8.62 -18.75
C ILE A 154 19.83 9.50 -19.14
N ILE A 155 19.64 9.77 -20.43
CA ILE A 155 18.56 10.59 -20.94
C ILE A 155 17.20 9.92 -20.60
N GLY A 156 17.05 8.62 -20.85
CA GLY A 156 15.83 7.88 -20.59
C GLY A 156 15.40 7.94 -19.12
N TRP A 157 16.33 7.67 -18.20
CA TRP A 157 16.05 7.74 -16.76
C TRP A 157 15.80 9.17 -16.26
N THR A 158 16.49 10.17 -16.85
CA THR A 158 16.24 11.57 -16.52
C THR A 158 14.84 12.02 -16.96
N VAL A 159 14.44 11.66 -18.17
CA VAL A 159 13.06 11.92 -18.67
C VAL A 159 12.04 11.24 -17.76
N PHE A 160 12.27 9.99 -17.38
CA PHE A 160 11.41 9.27 -16.45
C PHE A 160 11.29 9.99 -15.09
N ALA A 161 12.41 10.49 -14.54
CA ALA A 161 12.39 11.24 -13.28
C ALA A 161 11.58 12.54 -13.38
N PHE A 162 11.67 13.26 -14.49
CA PHE A 162 10.84 14.46 -14.71
C PHE A 162 9.36 14.15 -14.92
N LEU A 163 9.03 13.00 -15.51
CA LEU A 163 7.64 12.54 -15.67
C LEU A 163 7.08 11.92 -14.37
N SER A 164 7.93 11.53 -13.43
CA SER A 164 7.53 10.82 -12.21
C SER A 164 6.44 11.53 -11.37
N PRO A 165 6.39 12.89 -11.25
CA PRO A 165 5.29 13.57 -10.55
C PRO A 165 3.93 13.31 -11.19
N VAL A 166 3.87 13.30 -12.53
CA VAL A 166 2.64 13.03 -13.28
C VAL A 166 2.21 11.57 -13.06
N MET A 167 3.15 10.64 -13.12
CA MET A 167 2.90 9.22 -12.84
C MET A 167 2.42 9.02 -11.40
N ALA A 168 3.01 9.71 -10.43
CA ALA A 168 2.59 9.67 -9.03
C ALA A 168 1.17 10.21 -8.82
N TYR A 169 0.76 11.23 -9.57
CA TYR A 169 -0.61 11.72 -9.56
C TYR A 169 -1.60 10.64 -9.99
N PHE A 170 -1.34 9.96 -11.11
CA PHE A 170 -2.17 8.86 -11.59
C PHE A 170 -2.15 7.66 -10.62
N ALA A 171 -0.98 7.27 -10.11
CA ALA A 171 -0.86 6.20 -9.13
C ALA A 171 -1.65 6.50 -7.85
N TRP A 172 -1.64 7.76 -7.40
CA TRP A 172 -2.46 8.19 -6.27
C TRP A 172 -3.96 8.06 -6.60
N MET A 173 -4.39 8.41 -7.81
CA MET A 173 -5.78 8.29 -8.26
C MET A 173 -6.22 6.83 -8.40
N ALA A 174 -5.35 5.92 -8.80
CA ALA A 174 -5.65 4.49 -8.97
C ALA A 174 -6.26 3.86 -7.70
N LYS A 175 -6.02 4.44 -6.52
CA LYS A 175 -6.60 4.01 -5.25
C LYS A 175 -7.96 4.66 -4.93
N GLY A 176 -8.53 5.42 -5.84
CA GLY A 176 -9.86 6.03 -5.71
C GLY A 176 -11.01 5.01 -5.75
N ARG A 177 -12.24 5.51 -5.59
CA ARG A 177 -13.46 4.73 -5.77
C ARG A 177 -14.03 5.00 -7.16
N GLY A 178 -14.48 3.96 -7.84
CA GLY A 178 -15.12 4.07 -9.15
C GLY A 178 -14.40 3.27 -10.24
N LEU A 179 -14.87 3.38 -11.49
CA LEU A 179 -14.34 2.65 -12.64
C LEU A 179 -13.02 3.28 -13.15
N PHE A 180 -12.98 4.60 -13.24
CA PHE A 180 -11.82 5.33 -13.74
C PHE A 180 -10.51 5.04 -12.95
N PRO A 181 -10.48 5.05 -11.60
CA PRO A 181 -9.32 4.61 -10.85
C PRO A 181 -8.88 3.17 -11.13
N LYS A 182 -9.83 2.26 -11.38
CA LYS A 182 -9.49 0.87 -11.73
C LYS A 182 -8.80 0.77 -13.10
N ILE A 183 -9.26 1.55 -14.08
CA ILE A 183 -8.63 1.63 -15.40
C ILE A 183 -7.19 2.13 -15.26
N ILE A 184 -6.97 3.19 -14.47
CA ILE A 184 -5.61 3.68 -14.19
C ILE A 184 -4.75 2.59 -13.53
N GLY A 185 -5.30 1.87 -12.54
CA GLY A 185 -4.59 0.77 -11.89
C GLY A 185 -4.18 -0.34 -12.86
N VAL A 186 -5.08 -0.75 -13.75
CA VAL A 186 -4.77 -1.71 -14.83
C VAL A 186 -3.70 -1.15 -15.77
N GLY A 187 -3.79 0.13 -16.13
CA GLY A 187 -2.79 0.80 -16.96
C GLY A 187 -1.39 0.77 -16.35
N ILE A 188 -1.27 1.02 -15.02
CA ILE A 188 0.02 0.96 -14.31
C ILE A 188 0.61 -0.46 -14.37
N VAL A 189 -0.20 -1.49 -14.14
CA VAL A 189 0.24 -2.89 -14.23
C VAL A 189 0.66 -3.25 -15.65
N LEU A 190 -0.11 -2.83 -16.66
CA LEU A 190 0.24 -3.07 -18.06
C LEU A 190 1.56 -2.39 -18.45
N VAL A 191 1.80 -1.15 -18.01
CA VAL A 191 3.07 -0.45 -18.24
C VAL A 191 4.22 -1.17 -17.55
N SER A 192 4.03 -1.72 -16.34
CA SER A 192 5.04 -2.52 -15.63
C SER A 192 5.41 -3.77 -16.42
N ILE A 193 4.44 -4.57 -16.85
CA ILE A 193 4.65 -5.79 -17.64
C ILE A 193 5.30 -5.44 -18.99
N LEU A 194 4.78 -4.43 -19.68
CA LEU A 194 5.29 -4.01 -20.99
C LEU A 194 6.74 -3.52 -20.90
N SER A 195 7.10 -2.80 -19.82
CA SER A 195 8.47 -2.35 -19.61
C SER A 195 9.44 -3.52 -19.43
N SER A 196 9.04 -4.58 -18.71
CA SER A 196 9.87 -5.77 -18.55
C SER A 196 10.11 -6.49 -19.87
N VAL A 197 9.08 -6.60 -20.72
CA VAL A 197 9.21 -7.22 -22.06
C VAL A 197 10.04 -6.36 -23.00
N LEU A 198 9.82 -5.05 -23.03
CA LEU A 198 10.51 -4.15 -23.98
C LEU A 198 12.01 -3.97 -23.67
N PHE A 199 12.41 -3.99 -22.40
CA PHE A 199 13.80 -3.76 -22.02
C PHE A 199 14.61 -5.05 -21.88
N PHE A 200 13.97 -6.20 -21.63
CA PHE A 200 14.66 -7.45 -21.33
C PHE A 200 14.26 -8.64 -22.23
N ASP A 201 13.41 -8.42 -23.23
CA ASP A 201 12.91 -9.42 -24.20
C ASP A 201 12.25 -10.65 -23.60
N ARG A 202 12.11 -10.74 -22.29
CA ARG A 202 11.50 -11.85 -21.57
C ARG A 202 11.02 -11.45 -20.17
N LEU A 203 9.93 -12.09 -19.74
CA LEU A 203 9.47 -12.02 -18.36
C LEU A 203 10.26 -13.04 -17.53
N ARG A 204 10.80 -12.59 -16.41
CA ARG A 204 11.53 -13.44 -15.45
C ARG A 204 10.64 -13.72 -14.24
N ILE A 205 11.02 -14.73 -13.42
CA ILE A 205 10.22 -15.15 -12.25
C ILE A 205 9.99 -14.00 -11.26
N TYR A 206 10.98 -13.15 -11.07
CA TYR A 206 10.85 -12.01 -10.17
C TYR A 206 9.97 -10.87 -10.70
N ASP A 207 9.80 -10.75 -12.03
CA ASP A 207 8.84 -9.80 -12.62
C ASP A 207 7.41 -10.15 -12.21
N PHE A 208 7.06 -11.45 -12.25
CA PHE A 208 5.76 -11.92 -11.75
C PHE A 208 5.55 -11.63 -10.27
N ALA A 209 6.60 -11.73 -9.45
CA ALA A 209 6.51 -11.39 -8.04
C ALA A 209 6.30 -9.88 -7.83
N ILE A 210 7.02 -9.03 -8.57
CA ILE A 210 6.90 -7.56 -8.52
C ILE A 210 5.51 -7.13 -8.98
N ASP A 211 5.04 -7.64 -10.13
CA ASP A 211 3.73 -7.32 -10.68
C ASP A 211 2.60 -7.86 -9.79
N GLY A 212 2.77 -9.04 -9.20
CA GLY A 212 1.85 -9.59 -8.20
C GLY A 212 1.73 -8.71 -6.96
N LEU A 213 2.84 -8.19 -6.45
CA LEU A 213 2.84 -7.20 -5.36
C LEU A 213 2.17 -5.89 -5.79
N LEU A 214 2.44 -5.42 -7.00
CA LEU A 214 1.83 -4.21 -7.56
C LEU A 214 0.30 -4.35 -7.62
N ILE A 215 -0.20 -5.47 -8.15
CA ILE A 215 -1.63 -5.80 -8.21
C ILE A 215 -2.21 -5.86 -6.80
N TYR A 216 -1.54 -6.54 -5.87
CA TYR A 216 -2.00 -6.64 -4.49
C TYR A 216 -2.15 -5.25 -3.85
N PHE A 217 -1.15 -4.38 -3.96
CA PHE A 217 -1.22 -3.06 -3.36
C PHE A 217 -2.24 -2.14 -4.04
N ILE A 218 -2.41 -2.21 -5.35
CA ILE A 218 -3.38 -1.38 -6.07
C ILE A 218 -4.82 -1.85 -5.81
N PHE A 219 -5.10 -3.15 -5.90
CA PHE A 219 -6.48 -3.64 -5.90
C PHE A 219 -6.94 -4.19 -4.55
N PHE A 220 -6.11 -4.95 -3.84
CA PHE A 220 -6.52 -5.67 -2.64
C PHE A 220 -6.25 -4.92 -1.34
N LYS A 221 -5.11 -4.26 -1.19
CA LYS A 221 -4.76 -3.55 0.05
C LYS A 221 -5.65 -2.33 0.24
N ARG A 222 -6.56 -2.36 1.21
CA ARG A 222 -7.36 -1.17 1.58
C ARG A 222 -6.51 -0.17 2.35
N ILE A 223 -6.36 1.04 1.80
CA ILE A 223 -5.69 2.15 2.47
C ILE A 223 -6.77 3.11 2.94
N ASN A 224 -6.91 3.25 4.26
CA ASN A 224 -7.86 4.17 4.86
C ASN A 224 -7.29 5.59 4.77
N ARG A 225 -7.66 6.32 3.74
CA ARG A 225 -7.35 7.75 3.60
C ARG A 225 -8.36 8.52 4.44
N ASN A 226 -8.07 8.73 5.74
CA ASN A 226 -8.89 9.59 6.55
C ASN A 226 -9.00 10.95 5.87
N ARG A 227 -10.24 11.34 5.55
CA ARG A 227 -10.63 12.68 5.12
C ARG A 227 -10.47 13.62 6.31
N THR A 228 -9.24 14.02 6.59
CA THR A 228 -8.98 15.06 7.59
C THR A 228 -8.40 16.26 6.88
N TYR A 229 -9.18 16.81 5.96
CA TYR A 229 -9.07 18.19 5.51
C TYR A 229 -10.49 18.67 5.16
N LYS A 230 -11.21 19.15 6.17
CA LYS A 230 -12.16 20.22 6.00
C LYS A 230 -11.41 21.52 6.21
#